data_0c62d6aae523a178ba666d6a1b9ae9b1
#
_entry.id   0c62d6aae523a178ba666d6a1b9ae9b1
#
_cell.length_a   1.000
_cell.length_b   1.000
_cell.length_c   1.000
_cell.angle_alpha   90.00
_cell.angle_beta   90.00
_cell.angle_gamma   90.00
#
_symmetry.space_group_name_H-M   'P 1'
#
loop_
_entity.id
_entity.type
_entity.pdbx_description
1 polymer ?
#
loop_
_entity_poly.entity_id
_entity_poly.type
_entity_poly.pdbx_seq_one_letter_code
_entity_poly.pdbx_strand_id
1 'polypeptide(L)'
;MSQWFETKVKYDKTMLETGAIKSVTEAFLVDALSFTEAEARIIKEMEPYTSGDLTVTVVRKVRLEDVIYHEGGDRWYKVKINMITIDEKTGAEKRSASFSLVQASEFKLALDYFLEAMKSVLFDFEIVNITEMPYIDVFSENLSGEAAKEE
;
A
#
# COMPACT_ATOMS: atom_id res chain seq x y z
N MET A 1 3.20 -16.69 -5.00
CA MET A 1 2.59 -15.69 -4.14
C MET A 1 2.97 -14.31 -4.61
N SER A 2 2.00 -13.42 -4.67
CA SER A 2 2.28 -12.05 -5.08
C SER A 2 3.02 -11.30 -3.98
N GLN A 3 3.73 -10.27 -4.39
CA GLN A 3 4.49 -9.39 -3.51
C GLN A 3 4.08 -7.95 -3.82
N TRP A 4 4.35 -7.07 -2.90
CA TRP A 4 4.00 -5.66 -3.06
C TRP A 4 5.21 -4.87 -3.60
N PHE A 5 4.93 -3.99 -4.55
CA PHE A 5 5.94 -3.15 -5.17
C PHE A 5 5.49 -1.70 -5.13
N GLU A 6 6.39 -0.83 -4.67
CA GLU A 6 6.20 0.61 -4.77
C GLU A 6 6.69 1.04 -6.14
N THR A 7 5.83 1.75 -6.86
CA THR A 7 6.15 2.27 -8.18
C THR A 7 6.03 3.78 -8.17
N LYS A 8 6.86 4.45 -8.97
CA LYS A 8 6.70 5.88 -9.22
C LYS A 8 6.62 6.07 -10.72
N VAL A 9 5.67 6.87 -11.13
CA VAL A 9 5.45 7.16 -12.55
C VAL A 9 5.48 8.66 -12.77
N LYS A 10 6.11 9.05 -13.86
CA LYS A 10 6.20 10.44 -14.30
C LYS A 10 5.40 10.60 -15.58
N TYR A 11 4.50 11.56 -15.59
CA TYR A 11 3.66 11.83 -16.75
C TYR A 11 3.15 13.26 -16.71
N ASP A 12 2.60 13.72 -17.84
CA ASP A 12 2.01 15.05 -17.93
C ASP A 12 0.55 14.99 -17.53
N LYS A 13 0.18 15.85 -16.61
CA LYS A 13 -1.17 15.92 -16.06
C LYS A 13 -1.76 17.30 -16.36
N THR A 14 -3.00 17.32 -16.86
CA THR A 14 -3.72 18.56 -17.08
C THR A 14 -4.37 19.00 -15.78
N MET A 15 -4.04 20.19 -15.33
CA MET A 15 -4.58 20.74 -14.11
C MET A 15 -5.96 21.33 -14.40
N LEU A 16 -6.97 20.87 -13.66
CA LEU A 16 -8.36 21.25 -13.87
C LEU A 16 -8.61 22.73 -13.65
N GLU A 17 -7.88 23.34 -12.72
CA GLU A 17 -8.10 24.74 -12.35
C GLU A 17 -7.64 25.71 -13.41
N THR A 18 -6.53 25.42 -14.07
CA THR A 18 -5.89 26.36 -15.00
C THR A 18 -5.84 25.86 -16.43
N GLY A 19 -6.11 24.57 -16.65
CA GLY A 19 -5.92 23.94 -17.95
C GLY A 19 -4.47 23.73 -18.32
N ALA A 20 -3.53 24.11 -17.46
CA ALA A 20 -2.11 23.96 -17.73
C ALA A 20 -1.69 22.49 -17.64
N ILE A 21 -0.71 22.12 -18.47
CA ILE A 21 -0.12 20.79 -18.44
C ILE A 21 1.10 20.85 -17.54
N LYS A 22 1.15 19.93 -16.58
CA LYS A 22 2.24 19.86 -15.61
C LYS A 22 2.81 18.45 -15.55
N SER A 23 4.14 18.36 -15.53
CA SER A 23 4.81 17.09 -15.30
C SER A 23 4.73 16.75 -13.82
N VAL A 24 4.20 15.58 -13.50
CA VAL A 24 4.08 15.11 -12.11
C VAL A 24 4.70 13.74 -11.97
N THR A 25 5.18 13.46 -10.76
CA THR A 25 5.66 12.13 -10.38
C THR A 25 4.77 11.65 -9.24
N GLU A 26 4.11 10.52 -9.45
CA GLU A 26 3.16 9.99 -8.46
C GLU A 26 3.54 8.57 -8.07
N ALA A 27 3.27 8.22 -6.83
CA ALA A 27 3.59 6.90 -6.29
C ALA A 27 2.34 6.04 -6.20
N PHE A 28 2.50 4.77 -6.55
CA PHE A 28 1.44 3.77 -6.47
C PHE A 28 2.01 2.48 -5.93
N LEU A 29 1.16 1.71 -5.26
CA LEU A 29 1.53 0.38 -4.80
C LEU A 29 0.80 -0.64 -5.65
N VAL A 30 1.52 -1.64 -6.14
CA VAL A 30 0.92 -2.72 -6.94
C VAL A 30 1.37 -4.07 -6.39
N ASP A 31 0.49 -5.08 -6.47
CA ASP A 31 0.94 -6.42 -6.18
C ASP A 31 1.32 -7.09 -7.51
N ALA A 32 2.38 -7.89 -7.47
CA ALA A 32 2.90 -8.55 -8.66
C ALA A 32 3.80 -9.69 -8.25
N LEU A 33 4.12 -10.56 -9.21
CA LEU A 33 5.01 -11.69 -8.97
C LEU A 33 6.48 -11.35 -9.21
N SER A 34 6.74 -10.25 -9.91
CA SER A 34 8.10 -9.84 -10.26
C SER A 34 8.16 -8.33 -10.52
N PHE A 35 9.38 -7.81 -10.61
CA PHE A 35 9.59 -6.40 -10.99
C PHE A 35 9.03 -6.11 -12.39
N THR A 36 9.25 -7.01 -13.33
CA THR A 36 8.74 -6.85 -14.70
C THR A 36 7.23 -6.79 -14.74
N GLU A 37 6.58 -7.65 -13.98
CA GLU A 37 5.12 -7.66 -13.89
C GLU A 37 4.59 -6.40 -13.21
N ALA A 38 5.28 -5.94 -12.17
CA ALA A 38 4.89 -4.71 -11.47
C ALA A 38 4.95 -3.51 -12.41
N GLU A 39 6.00 -3.39 -13.21
CA GLU A 39 6.14 -2.32 -14.19
C GLU A 39 5.02 -2.38 -15.23
N ALA A 40 4.78 -3.56 -15.79
CA ALA A 40 3.73 -3.76 -16.79
C ALA A 40 2.36 -3.42 -16.21
N ARG A 41 2.13 -3.82 -14.97
CA ARG A 41 0.85 -3.58 -14.31
C ARG A 41 0.58 -2.11 -14.06
N ILE A 42 1.57 -1.36 -13.57
CA ILE A 42 1.34 0.07 -13.32
C ILE A 42 1.11 0.82 -14.63
N ILE A 43 1.80 0.44 -15.69
CA ILE A 43 1.58 1.05 -17.02
C ILE A 43 0.13 0.82 -17.45
N LYS A 44 -0.35 -0.39 -17.30
CA LYS A 44 -1.73 -0.74 -17.66
C LYS A 44 -2.75 0.01 -16.82
N GLU A 45 -2.54 0.09 -15.50
CA GLU A 45 -3.45 0.77 -14.59
C GLU A 45 -3.52 2.27 -14.88
N MET A 46 -2.44 2.84 -15.39
CA MET A 46 -2.37 4.28 -15.69
C MET A 46 -2.95 4.65 -17.06
N GLU A 47 -3.25 3.68 -17.91
CA GLU A 47 -3.79 3.96 -19.26
C GLU A 47 -4.98 4.92 -19.27
N PRO A 48 -5.98 4.76 -18.37
CA PRO A 48 -7.14 5.67 -18.38
C PRO A 48 -6.80 7.11 -17.97
N TYR A 49 -5.66 7.32 -17.33
CA TYR A 49 -5.31 8.61 -16.74
C TYR A 49 -4.26 9.38 -17.53
N THR A 50 -3.66 8.75 -18.53
CA THR A 50 -2.61 9.39 -19.32
C THR A 50 -2.95 9.29 -20.80
N SER A 51 -2.70 10.37 -21.54
CA SER A 51 -2.90 10.38 -22.98
C SER A 51 -1.58 10.51 -23.73
N GLY A 52 -0.48 10.62 -23.02
CA GLY A 52 0.85 10.79 -23.59
C GLY A 52 1.84 9.82 -23.01
N ASP A 53 3.09 10.23 -23.01
CA ASP A 53 4.17 9.41 -22.50
C ASP A 53 4.09 9.25 -21.00
N LEU A 54 4.35 8.05 -20.56
CA LEU A 54 4.44 7.69 -19.16
C LEU A 54 5.80 7.04 -18.94
N THR A 55 6.53 7.50 -17.92
CA THR A 55 7.81 6.90 -17.56
C THR A 55 7.71 6.31 -16.17
N VAL A 56 8.00 5.03 -16.04
CA VAL A 56 8.12 4.39 -14.73
C VAL A 56 9.53 4.64 -14.23
N THR A 57 9.65 5.45 -13.18
CA THR A 57 10.95 5.88 -12.67
C THR A 57 11.47 5.01 -11.53
N VAL A 58 10.58 4.34 -10.79
CA VAL A 58 10.95 3.48 -9.67
C VAL A 58 10.04 2.25 -9.66
N VAL A 59 10.65 1.09 -9.46
CA VAL A 59 9.93 -0.13 -9.10
C VAL A 59 10.74 -0.76 -7.97
N ARG A 60 10.17 -0.79 -6.78
CA ARG A 60 10.87 -1.25 -5.59
C ARG A 60 10.00 -2.20 -4.79
N LYS A 61 10.56 -3.34 -4.40
CA LYS A 61 9.86 -4.30 -3.56
C LYS A 61 9.71 -3.72 -2.16
N VAL A 62 8.50 -3.81 -1.60
CA VAL A 62 8.25 -3.38 -0.23
C VAL A 62 7.64 -4.54 0.56
N ARG A 63 7.93 -4.56 1.84
CA ARG A 63 7.44 -5.60 2.73
C ARG A 63 6.12 -5.16 3.36
N LEU A 64 5.06 -5.90 3.06
CA LEU A 64 3.75 -5.69 3.68
C LEU A 64 3.14 -7.07 3.92
N GLU A 65 2.75 -7.33 5.15
CA GLU A 65 2.07 -8.57 5.50
C GLU A 65 0.58 -8.48 5.23
N ASP A 66 0.01 -7.28 5.28
CA ASP A 66 -1.41 -7.10 5.05
C ASP A 66 -1.71 -5.70 4.53
N VAL A 67 -2.81 -5.59 3.80
CA VAL A 67 -3.34 -4.30 3.34
C VAL A 67 -4.80 -4.24 3.75
N ILE A 68 -5.13 -3.26 4.57
CA ILE A 68 -6.46 -3.08 5.11
C ILE A 68 -7.14 -1.97 4.34
N TYR A 69 -8.14 -2.34 3.54
CA TYR A 69 -8.89 -1.40 2.72
C TYR A 69 -10.06 -0.86 3.52
N HIS A 70 -10.30 0.42 3.40
CA HIS A 70 -11.46 1.04 4.01
C HIS A 70 -12.03 2.06 3.03
N GLU A 71 -13.15 1.73 2.44
CA GLU A 71 -13.81 2.57 1.47
C GLU A 71 -14.12 3.93 2.08
N GLY A 72 -13.85 4.99 1.37
CA GLY A 72 -13.99 6.34 1.88
C GLY A 72 -12.70 6.95 2.38
N GLY A 73 -11.67 6.15 2.62
CA GLY A 73 -10.35 6.66 2.95
C GLY A 73 -9.61 7.10 1.69
N ASP A 74 -9.01 8.28 1.75
CA ASP A 74 -8.29 8.85 0.62
C ASP A 74 -6.78 8.89 0.82
N ARG A 75 -6.30 8.31 1.92
CA ARG A 75 -4.88 8.27 2.29
C ARG A 75 -4.48 6.86 2.68
N TRP A 76 -3.18 6.63 2.69
CA TRP A 76 -2.61 5.34 3.04
C TRP A 76 -1.59 5.51 4.16
N TYR A 77 -1.70 4.67 5.17
CA TYR A 77 -0.83 4.71 6.35
C TYR A 77 -0.15 3.37 6.53
N LYS A 78 1.16 3.40 6.73
CA LYS A 78 1.95 2.21 7.00
C LYS A 78 2.10 2.05 8.50
N VAL A 79 1.65 0.94 9.03
CA VAL A 79 1.73 0.62 10.46
C VAL A 79 2.84 -0.39 10.66
N LYS A 80 3.81 -0.03 11.47
CA LYS A 80 4.88 -0.95 11.87
C LYS A 80 4.58 -1.43 13.28
N ILE A 81 4.57 -2.74 13.47
CA ILE A 81 4.44 -3.35 14.80
C ILE A 81 5.63 -4.25 15.06
N ASN A 82 5.87 -4.52 16.33
CA ASN A 82 6.72 -5.63 16.75
C ASN A 82 5.81 -6.72 17.28
N MET A 83 5.90 -7.91 16.68
CA MET A 83 5.27 -9.10 17.22
C MET A 83 6.15 -9.61 18.34
N ILE A 84 5.56 -9.90 19.51
CA ILE A 84 6.29 -10.33 20.68
C ILE A 84 6.05 -11.81 20.89
N THR A 85 7.13 -12.58 20.87
CA THR A 85 7.08 -14.02 21.11
C THR A 85 8.09 -14.37 22.22
N ILE A 86 7.86 -15.50 22.86
CA ILE A 86 8.74 -15.98 23.92
C ILE A 86 9.39 -17.27 23.45
N ASP A 87 10.72 -17.31 23.54
CA ASP A 87 11.48 -18.52 23.26
C ASP A 87 11.23 -19.51 24.38
N GLU A 88 10.65 -20.65 24.09
CA GLU A 88 10.32 -21.68 25.08
C GLU A 88 11.54 -22.25 25.78
N LYS A 89 12.68 -22.27 25.12
CA LYS A 89 13.92 -22.83 25.70
C LYS A 89 14.61 -21.90 26.66
N THR A 90 14.66 -20.61 26.31
CA THR A 90 15.43 -19.63 27.11
C THR A 90 14.55 -18.67 27.90
N GLY A 91 13.25 -18.62 27.62
CA GLY A 91 12.34 -17.66 28.22
C GLY A 91 12.54 -16.24 27.75
N ALA A 92 13.42 -16.01 26.79
CA ALA A 92 13.71 -14.67 26.27
C ALA A 92 12.60 -14.18 25.36
N GLU A 93 12.29 -12.89 25.44
CA GLU A 93 11.37 -12.26 24.50
C GLU A 93 12.06 -12.01 23.19
N LYS A 94 11.33 -12.24 22.10
CA LYS A 94 11.80 -11.97 20.75
C LYS A 94 10.81 -11.04 20.08
N ARG A 95 11.31 -9.98 19.44
CA ARG A 95 10.51 -9.03 18.70
C ARG A 95 10.79 -9.16 17.22
N SER A 96 9.73 -9.25 16.42
CA SER A 96 9.82 -9.36 14.97
C SER A 96 8.97 -8.27 14.34
N ALA A 97 9.56 -7.49 13.43
CA ALA A 97 8.85 -6.40 12.77
C ALA A 97 7.83 -6.96 11.77
N SER A 98 6.67 -6.33 11.74
CA SER A 98 5.62 -6.63 10.77
C SER A 98 5.02 -5.31 10.28
N PHE A 99 4.64 -5.27 9.01
CA PHE A 99 4.16 -4.04 8.38
C PHE A 99 2.81 -4.28 7.75
N SER A 100 1.90 -3.33 7.97
CA SER A 100 0.57 -3.34 7.33
C SER A 100 0.30 -1.98 6.73
N LEU A 101 -0.50 -1.94 5.67
CA LEU A 101 -0.92 -0.69 5.06
C LEU A 101 -2.42 -0.54 5.32
N VAL A 102 -2.83 0.65 5.75
CA VAL A 102 -4.23 0.92 6.11
C VAL A 102 -4.73 2.11 5.33
N GLN A 103 -5.89 1.94 4.70
CA GLN A 103 -6.58 3.03 4.02
C GLN A 103 -7.46 3.77 5.01
N ALA A 104 -7.30 5.09 5.09
CA ALA A 104 -8.08 5.92 6.01
C ALA A 104 -8.05 7.37 5.55
N SER A 105 -8.97 8.17 6.08
CA SER A 105 -9.01 9.60 5.75
C SER A 105 -8.15 10.44 6.70
N GLU A 106 -7.77 9.89 7.84
CA GLU A 106 -6.90 10.58 8.80
C GLU A 106 -6.16 9.57 9.68
N PHE A 107 -5.14 10.07 10.36
CA PHE A 107 -4.24 9.27 11.19
C PHE A 107 -4.99 8.46 12.27
N LYS A 108 -5.88 9.11 13.00
CA LYS A 108 -6.60 8.45 14.09
C LYS A 108 -7.45 7.29 13.59
N LEU A 109 -8.10 7.48 12.46
CA LEU A 109 -8.92 6.41 11.87
C LEU A 109 -8.05 5.25 11.40
N ALA A 110 -6.86 5.54 10.88
CA ALA A 110 -5.93 4.48 10.50
C ALA A 110 -5.59 3.61 11.71
N LEU A 111 -5.32 4.22 12.85
CA LEU A 111 -5.06 3.50 14.09
C LEU A 111 -6.26 2.66 14.50
N ASP A 112 -7.45 3.26 14.49
CA ASP A 112 -8.68 2.56 14.89
C ASP A 112 -8.96 1.36 13.98
N TYR A 113 -8.83 1.52 12.68
CA TYR A 113 -9.04 0.42 11.73
C TYR A 113 -8.01 -0.68 11.90
N PHE A 114 -6.76 -0.30 12.14
CA PHE A 114 -5.71 -1.28 12.38
C PHE A 114 -6.00 -2.11 13.64
N LEU A 115 -6.35 -1.44 14.74
CA LEU A 115 -6.66 -2.14 15.99
C LEU A 115 -7.87 -3.05 15.85
N GLU A 116 -8.88 -2.62 15.08
CA GLU A 116 -10.04 -3.46 14.80
C GLU A 116 -9.62 -4.73 14.03
N ALA A 117 -8.76 -4.58 13.03
CA ALA A 117 -8.26 -5.70 12.26
C ALA A 117 -7.44 -6.67 13.11
N MET A 118 -6.77 -6.17 14.16
CA MET A 118 -5.90 -6.97 15.02
C MET A 118 -6.62 -7.66 16.17
N LYS A 119 -7.92 -7.45 16.32
CA LYS A 119 -8.67 -8.06 17.43
C LYS A 119 -8.62 -9.59 17.47
N SER A 120 -8.50 -10.21 16.31
CA SER A 120 -8.55 -11.67 16.19
C SER A 120 -7.17 -12.34 16.23
N VAL A 121 -6.09 -11.56 16.28
CA VAL A 121 -4.76 -12.18 16.33
C VAL A 121 -4.45 -12.72 17.71
N LEU A 122 -3.68 -13.80 17.74
CA LEU A 122 -3.39 -14.52 18.97
C LEU A 122 -2.02 -14.20 19.57
N PHE A 123 -1.24 -13.39 18.87
CA PHE A 123 0.09 -12.99 19.37
C PHE A 123 0.04 -11.60 20.00
N ASP A 124 0.96 -11.35 20.90
CA ASP A 124 1.13 -10.02 21.47
C ASP A 124 1.91 -9.14 20.50
N PHE A 125 1.60 -7.87 20.50
CA PHE A 125 2.30 -6.92 19.63
C PHE A 125 2.33 -5.52 20.26
N GLU A 126 3.27 -4.72 19.78
CA GLU A 126 3.33 -3.30 20.13
C GLU A 126 3.42 -2.49 18.85
N ILE A 127 2.73 -1.36 18.80
CA ILE A 127 2.80 -0.47 17.64
C ILE A 127 4.04 0.39 17.79
N VAL A 128 4.90 0.33 16.78
CA VAL A 128 6.15 1.10 16.77
C VAL A 128 5.92 2.49 16.16
N ASN A 129 5.28 2.53 15.01
CA ASN A 129 4.94 3.81 14.37
C ASN A 129 3.84 3.63 13.33
N ILE A 130 3.25 4.75 12.95
CA ILE A 130 2.28 4.85 11.86
C ILE A 130 2.74 6.02 11.01
N THR A 131 2.94 5.78 9.71
CA THR A 131 3.48 6.79 8.78
C THR A 131 2.54 6.94 7.59
N GLU A 132 2.16 8.17 7.29
CA GLU A 132 1.39 8.42 6.07
C GLU A 132 2.30 8.21 4.86
N MET A 133 1.81 7.42 3.89
CA MET A 133 2.55 7.09 2.68
C MET A 133 2.03 7.92 1.51
N PRO A 134 2.89 8.26 0.56
CA PRO A 134 2.51 9.13 -0.55
C PRO A 134 1.79 8.41 -1.70
N TYR A 135 1.21 7.26 -1.44
CA TYR A 135 0.54 6.49 -2.49
C TYR A 135 -0.76 7.18 -2.91
N ILE A 136 -0.88 7.41 -4.22
CA ILE A 136 -2.11 7.91 -4.80
C ILE A 136 -3.17 6.82 -4.80
N ASP A 137 -2.74 5.58 -5.09
CA ASP A 137 -3.64 4.43 -5.05
C ASP A 137 -2.84 3.14 -4.86
N VAL A 138 -3.58 2.09 -4.54
CA VAL A 138 -3.04 0.75 -4.31
C VAL A 138 -3.82 -0.22 -5.19
N PHE A 139 -3.12 -0.87 -6.11
CA PHE A 139 -3.73 -1.78 -7.06
C PHE A 139 -3.42 -3.22 -6.68
N SER A 140 -4.46 -3.92 -6.23
CA SER A 140 -4.38 -5.34 -5.90
C SER A 140 -5.12 -6.14 -6.93
N GLU A 141 -4.47 -7.14 -7.50
CA GLU A 141 -5.10 -8.05 -8.44
C GLU A 141 -6.26 -8.79 -7.80
N ASN A 142 -6.06 -9.26 -6.57
CA ASN A 142 -7.10 -9.99 -5.85
C ASN A 142 -8.30 -9.10 -5.53
N LEU A 143 -8.06 -7.88 -5.08
CA LEU A 143 -9.14 -6.97 -4.76
C LEU A 143 -9.94 -6.59 -6.02
N SER A 144 -9.24 -6.34 -7.13
CA SER A 144 -9.90 -6.04 -8.40
C SER A 144 -10.79 -7.18 -8.85
N GLY A 145 -10.31 -8.41 -8.69
CA GLY A 145 -11.08 -9.60 -9.00
C GLY A 145 -12.31 -9.75 -8.11
N GLU A 146 -12.15 -9.50 -6.83
CA GLU A 146 -13.27 -9.56 -5.88
C GLU A 146 -14.30 -8.49 -6.14
N ALA A 147 -13.88 -7.27 -6.40
CA ALA A 147 -14.78 -6.17 -6.73
C ALA A 147 -15.60 -6.50 -7.99
N ALA A 148 -14.94 -7.07 -9.00
CA ALA A 148 -15.61 -7.49 -10.22
C ALA A 148 -16.65 -8.58 -9.97
N LYS A 149 -16.40 -9.46 -9.01
CA LYS A 149 -17.34 -10.53 -8.66
C LYS A 149 -18.53 -10.02 -7.87
N GLU A 150 -18.32 -9.05 -7.02
CA GLU A 150 -19.38 -8.48 -6.20
C GLU A 150 -20.35 -7.61 -7.00
N GLU A 151 -19.84 -7.02 -8.05
CA GLU A 151 -20.65 -6.21 -8.96
C GLU A 151 -21.45 -7.06 -9.96
#